data_5c3e42424375a54960806b70a94d9f35
#
_entry.id   5c3e42424375a54960806b70a94d9f35
#
_cell.length_a   1.000
_cell.length_b   1.000
_cell.length_c   1.000
_cell.angle_alpha   90.00
_cell.angle_beta   90.00
_cell.angle_gamma   90.00
#
_symmetry.space_group_name_H-M   'P 1'
#
loop_
_entity.id
_entity.type
_entity.pdbx_description
1 polymer ?
#
loop_
_entity_poly.entity_id
_entity_poly.type
_entity_poly.pdbx_seq_one_letter_code
_entity_poly.pdbx_strand_id
1 'polypeptide(L)'
;MIILVLNCGSSSLKYQVLDMKNESEYSLLAKGLVERIGLEMGEITHRVPEKDKHVIDKPIPDHTEGIKSVLELLVDAEHGVLKSLDEINAVGHRVAHGGDLFSESAVIHSEVIEGIEKCCELAPLHNPANLLGIMAVRSLMPEIPQVAVFDTSFHQSMPEHAYMYAIPYEYYVRDKVRRYGFHGTSHKFVAEKSAKLAGLDFNNSKIVTCHLGNGGSVTAICNGKSVDTSMGFTPVEGVVMGTRCGDVDAGIVTFLQSKYDLDVKGVNDVLNKKSGFLGISGVSSDARDIEAAAKEGNHRAALAMEMFRYRVRKFIGAYAAAMNGLDMVVFTGGIGENDMSVREDVCTGCSFLGIDFDVEANKVRGEDRIITKPGSKVVVTTVTTNEELVIAQETMRLTTK
;
A
#
# COMPACT_ATOMS: atom_id res chain seq x y z
N MET A 1 -19.45 -16.43 3.24
CA MET A 1 -19.52 -15.62 2.00
C MET A 1 -18.16 -15.68 1.32
N ILE A 2 -18.10 -16.24 0.11
CA ILE A 2 -16.83 -16.38 -0.61
C ILE A 2 -16.58 -15.13 -1.45
N ILE A 3 -15.45 -14.48 -1.21
CA ILE A 3 -15.05 -13.24 -1.88
C ILE A 3 -13.74 -13.47 -2.61
N LEU A 4 -13.73 -13.15 -3.90
CA LEU A 4 -12.52 -13.05 -4.71
C LEU A 4 -11.97 -11.62 -4.62
N VAL A 5 -10.76 -11.46 -4.17
CA VAL A 5 -10.05 -10.16 -4.13
C VAL A 5 -9.03 -10.10 -5.26
N LEU A 6 -9.06 -9.02 -6.03
CA LEU A 6 -8.18 -8.78 -7.16
C LEU A 6 -7.39 -7.47 -7.01
N ASN A 7 -6.12 -7.53 -7.32
CA ASN A 7 -5.22 -6.38 -7.39
C ASN A 7 -4.45 -6.45 -8.71
N CYS A 8 -4.95 -5.71 -9.70
CA CYS A 8 -4.41 -5.68 -11.06
C CYS A 8 -3.35 -4.57 -11.19
N GLY A 9 -2.10 -4.96 -11.44
CA GLY A 9 -1.03 -4.08 -11.88
C GLY A 9 -0.87 -4.09 -13.41
N SER A 10 0.04 -3.30 -13.94
CA SER A 10 0.25 -3.14 -15.40
C SER A 10 0.62 -4.46 -16.12
N SER A 11 1.37 -5.34 -15.45
CA SER A 11 1.83 -6.62 -16.00
C SER A 11 1.68 -7.78 -15.01
N SER A 12 0.87 -7.61 -13.98
CA SER A 12 0.65 -8.63 -12.94
C SER A 12 -0.75 -8.52 -12.35
N LEU A 13 -1.22 -9.62 -11.79
CA LEU A 13 -2.49 -9.72 -11.09
C LEU A 13 -2.28 -10.56 -9.82
N LYS A 14 -2.46 -9.97 -8.65
CA LYS A 14 -2.54 -10.71 -7.39
C LYS A 14 -3.99 -11.02 -7.08
N TYR A 15 -4.25 -12.20 -6.52
CA TYR A 15 -5.58 -12.56 -6.07
C TYR A 15 -5.55 -13.32 -4.75
N GLN A 16 -6.66 -13.21 -4.01
CA GLN A 16 -6.97 -14.05 -2.87
C GLN A 16 -8.46 -14.45 -2.90
N VAL A 17 -8.74 -15.65 -2.45
CA VAL A 17 -10.12 -16.13 -2.23
C VAL A 17 -10.30 -16.35 -0.74
N LEU A 18 -11.24 -15.62 -0.16
CA LEU A 18 -11.52 -15.60 1.26
C LEU A 18 -12.94 -16.08 1.53
N ASP A 19 -13.12 -17.03 2.47
CA ASP A 19 -14.43 -17.35 3.03
C ASP A 19 -14.65 -16.52 4.28
N MET A 20 -15.47 -15.48 4.15
CA MET A 20 -15.82 -14.53 5.19
C MET A 20 -17.06 -14.98 5.92
N LYS A 21 -16.98 -15.31 7.21
CA LYS A 21 -18.14 -15.54 8.07
C LYS A 21 -18.69 -14.24 8.64
N ASN A 22 -17.80 -13.36 9.05
CA ASN A 22 -18.04 -11.98 9.46
C ASN A 22 -16.77 -11.15 9.27
N GLU A 23 -16.75 -9.88 9.68
CA GLU A 23 -15.59 -8.99 9.55
C GLU A 23 -14.33 -9.50 10.29
N SER A 24 -14.48 -10.30 11.32
CA SER A 24 -13.37 -10.77 12.18
C SER A 24 -13.01 -12.23 11.97
N GLU A 25 -13.91 -13.02 11.40
CA GLU A 25 -13.77 -14.46 11.23
C GLU A 25 -13.79 -14.83 9.75
N TYR A 26 -12.65 -15.26 9.24
CA TYR A 26 -12.46 -15.63 7.84
C TYR A 26 -11.46 -16.76 7.67
N SER A 27 -11.49 -17.41 6.53
CA SER A 27 -10.49 -18.40 6.09
C SER A 27 -9.96 -18.05 4.72
N LEU A 28 -8.62 -18.10 4.57
CA LEU A 28 -7.99 -18.01 3.26
C LEU A 28 -8.14 -19.36 2.55
N LEU A 29 -8.86 -19.40 1.44
CA LEU A 29 -9.04 -20.60 0.63
C LEU A 29 -7.90 -20.78 -0.38
N ALA A 30 -7.55 -19.71 -1.10
CA ALA A 30 -6.44 -19.71 -2.06
C ALA A 30 -5.87 -18.30 -2.23
N LYS A 31 -4.63 -18.22 -2.68
CA LYS A 31 -3.99 -16.99 -3.14
C LYS A 31 -3.06 -17.26 -4.30
N GLY A 32 -2.79 -16.24 -5.09
CA GLY A 32 -1.84 -16.40 -6.19
C GLY A 32 -1.42 -15.09 -6.82
N LEU A 33 -0.56 -15.27 -7.80
CA LEU A 33 0.04 -14.19 -8.56
C LEU A 33 0.13 -14.62 -10.02
N VAL A 34 -0.36 -13.79 -10.92
CA VAL A 34 -0.15 -13.90 -12.37
C VAL A 34 0.87 -12.84 -12.74
N GLU A 35 1.96 -13.23 -13.37
CA GLU A 35 3.05 -12.35 -13.76
C GLU A 35 3.30 -12.38 -15.26
N ARG A 36 3.99 -11.34 -15.77
CA ARG A 36 4.36 -11.22 -17.19
C ARG A 36 3.17 -11.15 -18.14
N ILE A 37 2.05 -10.57 -17.68
CA ILE A 37 0.88 -10.34 -18.54
C ILE A 37 1.30 -9.44 -19.71
N GLY A 38 0.94 -9.83 -20.93
CA GLY A 38 1.28 -9.12 -22.16
C GLY A 38 2.66 -9.48 -22.73
N LEU A 39 3.42 -10.39 -22.10
CA LEU A 39 4.66 -10.94 -22.65
C LEU A 39 4.39 -12.30 -23.34
N GLU A 40 5.39 -12.82 -24.06
CA GLU A 40 5.30 -14.08 -24.80
C GLU A 40 4.87 -15.25 -23.91
N MET A 41 5.42 -15.32 -22.70
CA MET A 41 5.07 -16.29 -21.67
C MET A 41 4.80 -15.59 -20.34
N GLY A 42 3.65 -15.88 -19.75
CA GLY A 42 3.31 -15.51 -18.38
C GLY A 42 3.49 -16.66 -17.41
N GLU A 43 3.52 -16.36 -16.12
CA GLU A 43 3.60 -17.32 -15.03
C GLU A 43 2.41 -17.14 -14.09
N ILE A 44 1.75 -18.22 -13.71
CA ILE A 44 0.72 -18.24 -12.67
C ILE A 44 1.25 -19.03 -11.49
N THR A 45 1.40 -18.38 -10.37
CA THR A 45 1.64 -19.04 -9.09
C THR A 45 0.34 -19.15 -8.32
N HIS A 46 -0.08 -20.37 -7.98
CA HIS A 46 -1.25 -20.66 -7.15
C HIS A 46 -0.85 -21.36 -5.85
N ARG A 47 -1.47 -20.97 -4.75
CA ARG A 47 -1.22 -21.53 -3.41
C ARG A 47 -2.53 -21.74 -2.68
N VAL A 48 -2.73 -22.98 -2.25
CA VAL A 48 -3.78 -23.37 -1.30
C VAL A 48 -3.10 -23.60 0.05
N PRO A 49 -3.66 -23.16 1.18
CA PRO A 49 -3.11 -23.48 2.49
C PRO A 49 -2.83 -24.98 2.64
N GLU A 50 -1.71 -25.30 3.25
CA GLU A 50 -1.27 -26.69 3.51
C GLU A 50 -0.99 -27.55 2.26
N LYS A 51 -1.06 -27.00 1.05
CA LYS A 51 -0.64 -27.66 -0.19
C LYS A 51 0.62 -27.05 -0.78
N ASP A 52 1.31 -27.82 -1.60
CA ASP A 52 2.46 -27.32 -2.35
C ASP A 52 2.06 -26.21 -3.34
N LYS A 53 3.01 -25.32 -3.60
CA LYS A 53 2.87 -24.27 -4.59
C LYS A 53 2.70 -24.88 -5.99
N HIS A 54 1.64 -24.52 -6.70
CA HIS A 54 1.43 -24.89 -8.10
C HIS A 54 1.84 -23.71 -9.02
N VAL A 55 2.64 -24.01 -10.05
CA VAL A 55 3.14 -23.01 -11.01
C VAL A 55 2.79 -23.45 -12.42
N ILE A 56 2.25 -22.53 -13.21
CA ILE A 56 1.86 -22.75 -14.59
C ILE A 56 2.50 -21.67 -15.45
N ASP A 57 3.27 -22.10 -16.46
CA ASP A 57 3.77 -21.22 -17.53
C ASP A 57 2.86 -21.36 -18.75
N LYS A 58 2.27 -20.25 -19.20
CA LYS A 58 1.42 -20.19 -20.41
C LYS A 58 1.40 -18.77 -20.99
N PRO A 59 1.04 -18.60 -22.26
CA PRO A 59 0.75 -17.28 -22.82
C PRO A 59 -0.41 -16.61 -22.07
N ILE A 60 -0.20 -15.38 -21.62
CA ILE A 60 -1.21 -14.54 -20.95
C ILE A 60 -1.19 -13.18 -21.63
N PRO A 61 -1.92 -13.03 -22.75
CA PRO A 61 -1.85 -11.83 -23.57
C PRO A 61 -2.39 -10.57 -22.88
N ASP A 62 -3.37 -10.74 -21.98
CA ASP A 62 -4.03 -9.63 -21.30
C ASP A 62 -4.60 -10.05 -19.92
N HIS A 63 -5.16 -9.07 -19.20
CA HIS A 63 -5.76 -9.30 -17.87
C HIS A 63 -7.00 -10.20 -17.93
N THR A 64 -7.74 -10.21 -19.06
CA THR A 64 -8.92 -11.07 -19.21
C THR A 64 -8.53 -12.54 -19.22
N GLU A 65 -7.50 -12.91 -20.01
CA GLU A 65 -6.96 -14.26 -19.99
C GLU A 65 -6.34 -14.63 -18.64
N GLY A 66 -5.67 -13.67 -17.99
CA GLY A 66 -5.14 -13.85 -16.64
C GLY A 66 -6.23 -14.18 -15.62
N ILE A 67 -7.31 -13.40 -15.57
CA ILE A 67 -8.45 -13.64 -14.67
C ILE A 67 -9.17 -14.94 -15.04
N LYS A 68 -9.39 -15.18 -16.31
CA LYS A 68 -10.00 -16.44 -16.79
C LYS A 68 -9.21 -17.66 -16.29
N SER A 69 -7.88 -17.63 -16.45
CA SER A 69 -7.01 -18.70 -15.95
C SER A 69 -7.08 -18.89 -14.45
N VAL A 70 -7.18 -17.80 -13.68
CA VAL A 70 -7.40 -17.87 -12.22
C VAL A 70 -8.74 -18.53 -11.93
N LEU A 71 -9.84 -18.13 -12.60
CA LEU A 71 -11.17 -18.70 -12.37
C LEU A 71 -11.21 -20.20 -12.70
N GLU A 72 -10.59 -20.61 -13.82
CA GLU A 72 -10.45 -22.03 -14.18
C GLU A 72 -9.68 -22.81 -13.11
N LEU A 73 -8.60 -22.24 -12.59
CA LEU A 73 -7.78 -22.87 -11.57
C LEU A 73 -8.50 -23.00 -10.21
N LEU A 74 -9.38 -22.05 -9.87
CA LEU A 74 -10.14 -22.11 -8.62
C LEU A 74 -11.13 -23.30 -8.58
N VAL A 75 -11.59 -23.79 -9.73
CA VAL A 75 -12.51 -24.95 -9.84
C VAL A 75 -11.81 -26.19 -10.40
N ASP A 76 -10.49 -26.17 -10.55
CA ASP A 76 -9.72 -27.33 -11.02
C ASP A 76 -9.86 -28.51 -10.07
N ALA A 77 -9.91 -29.73 -10.61
CA ALA A 77 -10.17 -30.94 -9.83
C ALA A 77 -9.06 -31.29 -8.81
N GLU A 78 -7.82 -30.88 -9.07
CA GLU A 78 -6.64 -31.20 -8.24
C GLU A 78 -6.19 -30.00 -7.38
N HIS A 79 -6.17 -28.82 -8.00
CA HIS A 79 -5.60 -27.61 -7.42
C HIS A 79 -6.67 -26.61 -6.94
N GLY A 80 -7.93 -26.79 -7.34
CA GLY A 80 -9.03 -25.90 -6.99
C GLY A 80 -9.46 -25.96 -5.53
N VAL A 81 -10.24 -24.96 -5.15
CA VAL A 81 -10.81 -24.79 -3.80
C VAL A 81 -12.33 -24.61 -3.83
N LEU A 82 -12.92 -24.49 -5.00
CA LEU A 82 -14.34 -24.32 -5.24
C LEU A 82 -14.88 -25.47 -6.09
N LYS A 83 -16.15 -25.82 -5.89
CA LYS A 83 -16.83 -26.81 -6.75
C LYS A 83 -17.36 -26.19 -8.04
N SER A 84 -17.71 -24.91 -7.98
CA SER A 84 -18.27 -24.12 -9.07
C SER A 84 -17.96 -22.65 -8.85
N LEU A 85 -17.88 -21.86 -9.90
CA LEU A 85 -17.71 -20.40 -9.81
C LEU A 85 -18.93 -19.71 -9.19
N ASP A 86 -20.10 -20.36 -9.17
CA ASP A 86 -21.31 -19.84 -8.52
C ASP A 86 -21.17 -19.74 -6.98
N GLU A 87 -20.16 -20.38 -6.41
CA GLU A 87 -19.85 -20.23 -4.98
C GLU A 87 -19.24 -18.85 -4.65
N ILE A 88 -18.68 -18.15 -5.63
CA ILE A 88 -18.14 -16.78 -5.46
C ILE A 88 -19.34 -15.83 -5.34
N ASN A 89 -19.45 -15.14 -4.22
CA ASN A 89 -20.59 -14.26 -3.92
C ASN A 89 -20.35 -12.81 -4.34
N ALA A 90 -19.09 -12.36 -4.33
CA ALA A 90 -18.72 -11.01 -4.73
C ALA A 90 -17.21 -10.92 -5.10
N VAL A 91 -16.85 -9.86 -5.82
CA VAL A 91 -15.44 -9.57 -6.16
C VAL A 91 -15.07 -8.20 -5.64
N GLY A 92 -13.97 -8.14 -4.89
CA GLY A 92 -13.37 -6.89 -4.42
C GLY A 92 -12.15 -6.51 -5.27
N HIS A 93 -12.08 -5.26 -5.70
CA HIS A 93 -10.98 -4.73 -6.49
C HIS A 93 -10.23 -3.67 -5.72
N ARG A 94 -8.91 -3.78 -5.66
CA ARG A 94 -8.07 -2.63 -5.29
C ARG A 94 -8.04 -1.66 -6.47
N VAL A 95 -8.32 -0.39 -6.20
CA VAL A 95 -8.16 0.72 -7.14
C VAL A 95 -7.18 1.72 -6.55
N ALA A 96 -6.12 2.03 -7.30
CA ALA A 96 -5.03 2.85 -6.77
C ALA A 96 -5.47 4.29 -6.48
N HIS A 97 -6.34 4.88 -7.29
CA HIS A 97 -6.69 6.29 -7.17
C HIS A 97 -8.18 6.55 -7.38
N GLY A 98 -8.81 7.15 -6.38
CA GLY A 98 -10.23 7.55 -6.43
C GLY A 98 -10.46 9.04 -6.68
N GLY A 99 -9.38 9.83 -6.85
CA GLY A 99 -9.48 11.29 -7.00
C GLY A 99 -10.11 11.95 -5.77
N ASP A 100 -10.82 13.02 -5.99
CA ASP A 100 -11.73 13.66 -5.03
C ASP A 100 -13.16 13.14 -5.17
N LEU A 101 -13.39 12.14 -6.03
CA LEU A 101 -14.68 11.55 -6.33
C LEU A 101 -15.10 10.47 -5.33
N PHE A 102 -14.13 9.73 -4.78
CA PHE A 102 -14.39 8.59 -3.91
C PHE A 102 -13.73 8.77 -2.55
N SER A 103 -14.53 9.07 -1.54
CA SER A 103 -14.12 9.13 -0.13
C SER A 103 -14.29 7.81 0.61
N GLU A 104 -14.94 6.82 -0.03
CA GLU A 104 -15.23 5.49 0.51
C GLU A 104 -15.16 4.44 -0.60
N SER A 105 -15.17 3.16 -0.19
CA SER A 105 -15.36 2.03 -1.10
C SER A 105 -16.74 2.08 -1.76
N ALA A 106 -16.84 1.65 -3.02
CA ALA A 106 -18.08 1.75 -3.77
C ALA A 106 -18.44 0.46 -4.51
N VAL A 107 -19.74 0.11 -4.53
CA VAL A 107 -20.25 -0.94 -5.42
C VAL A 107 -20.11 -0.45 -6.87
N ILE A 108 -19.55 -1.29 -7.73
CA ILE A 108 -19.20 -0.90 -9.10
C ILE A 108 -20.45 -0.94 -10.00
N HIS A 109 -20.92 0.25 -10.35
CA HIS A 109 -21.91 0.52 -11.39
C HIS A 109 -21.26 1.35 -12.50
N SER A 110 -22.01 1.74 -13.52
CA SER A 110 -21.49 2.51 -14.66
C SER A 110 -20.84 3.82 -14.22
N GLU A 111 -21.45 4.54 -13.26
CA GLU A 111 -20.96 5.81 -12.75
C GLU A 111 -19.63 5.68 -12.00
N VAL A 112 -19.41 4.54 -11.32
CA VAL A 112 -18.14 4.26 -10.63
C VAL A 112 -17.04 3.98 -11.65
N ILE A 113 -17.35 3.24 -12.71
CA ILE A 113 -16.40 2.99 -13.82
C ILE A 113 -15.99 4.31 -14.46
N GLU A 114 -16.94 5.17 -14.84
CA GLU A 114 -16.67 6.50 -15.39
C GLU A 114 -15.83 7.37 -14.43
N GLY A 115 -16.09 7.28 -13.14
CA GLY A 115 -15.31 7.97 -12.11
C GLY A 115 -13.86 7.47 -12.05
N ILE A 116 -13.63 6.15 -12.12
CA ILE A 116 -12.30 5.56 -12.14
C ILE A 116 -11.57 5.93 -13.46
N GLU A 117 -12.28 5.96 -14.60
CA GLU A 117 -11.73 6.39 -15.89
C GLU A 117 -11.20 7.83 -15.82
N LYS A 118 -11.96 8.75 -15.23
CA LYS A 118 -11.51 10.13 -15.01
C LYS A 118 -10.24 10.21 -14.15
N CYS A 119 -10.10 9.30 -13.20
CA CYS A 119 -8.92 9.22 -12.34
C CYS A 119 -7.70 8.57 -13.03
N CYS A 120 -7.80 8.07 -14.26
CA CYS A 120 -6.66 7.53 -15.01
C CYS A 120 -5.60 8.59 -15.31
N GLU A 121 -5.98 9.85 -15.47
CA GLU A 121 -5.02 10.94 -15.66
C GLU A 121 -4.16 11.19 -14.39
N LEU A 122 -4.75 10.95 -13.20
CA LEU A 122 -4.05 11.08 -11.92
C LEU A 122 -3.13 9.88 -11.62
N ALA A 123 -3.48 8.71 -12.11
CA ALA A 123 -2.74 7.46 -11.88
C ALA A 123 -2.56 6.64 -13.17
N PRO A 124 -1.86 7.15 -14.19
CA PRO A 124 -1.76 6.55 -15.51
C PRO A 124 -1.04 5.19 -15.52
N LEU A 125 -0.26 4.89 -14.49
CA LEU A 125 0.46 3.61 -14.35
C LEU A 125 -0.37 2.53 -13.61
N HIS A 126 -1.49 2.89 -12.98
CA HIS A 126 -2.24 1.98 -12.10
C HIS A 126 -3.72 1.85 -12.51
N ASN A 127 -4.47 2.96 -12.57
CA ASN A 127 -5.91 2.92 -12.78
C ASN A 127 -6.34 2.23 -14.09
N PRO A 128 -5.64 2.40 -15.24
CA PRO A 128 -5.99 1.67 -16.45
C PRO A 128 -5.96 0.15 -16.25
N ALA A 129 -4.95 -0.38 -15.54
CA ALA A 129 -4.86 -1.80 -15.25
C ALA A 129 -5.96 -2.27 -14.27
N ASN A 130 -6.30 -1.43 -13.27
CA ASN A 130 -7.41 -1.72 -12.36
C ASN A 130 -8.75 -1.81 -13.13
N LEU A 131 -9.00 -0.88 -14.06
CA LEU A 131 -10.19 -0.93 -14.94
C LEU A 131 -10.23 -2.18 -15.82
N LEU A 132 -9.10 -2.58 -16.40
CA LEU A 132 -9.03 -3.82 -17.18
C LEU A 132 -9.47 -5.03 -16.33
N GLY A 133 -9.04 -5.10 -15.07
CA GLY A 133 -9.47 -6.14 -14.14
C GLY A 133 -10.97 -6.11 -13.85
N ILE A 134 -11.54 -4.95 -13.60
CA ILE A 134 -12.97 -4.75 -13.37
C ILE A 134 -13.79 -5.18 -14.61
N MET A 135 -13.37 -4.72 -15.79
CA MET A 135 -14.07 -5.04 -17.05
C MET A 135 -13.95 -6.52 -17.42
N ALA A 136 -12.82 -7.14 -17.14
CA ALA A 136 -12.64 -8.58 -17.35
C ALA A 136 -13.59 -9.40 -16.47
N VAL A 137 -13.71 -9.07 -15.18
CA VAL A 137 -14.68 -9.72 -14.28
C VAL A 137 -16.11 -9.48 -14.78
N ARG A 138 -16.44 -8.26 -15.18
CA ARG A 138 -17.78 -7.94 -15.72
C ARG A 138 -18.12 -8.75 -16.97
N SER A 139 -17.13 -9.05 -17.82
CA SER A 139 -17.32 -9.89 -19.01
C SER A 139 -17.47 -11.38 -18.67
N LEU A 140 -16.68 -11.89 -17.72
CA LEU A 140 -16.64 -13.31 -17.37
C LEU A 140 -17.76 -13.72 -16.39
N MET A 141 -18.16 -12.79 -15.52
CA MET A 141 -19.14 -13.00 -14.44
C MET A 141 -20.09 -11.79 -14.36
N PRO A 142 -20.98 -11.58 -15.36
CA PRO A 142 -21.74 -10.32 -15.52
C PRO A 142 -22.69 -9.98 -14.36
N GLU A 143 -23.20 -10.99 -13.66
CA GLU A 143 -24.18 -10.81 -12.57
C GLU A 143 -23.52 -10.69 -11.19
N ILE A 144 -22.18 -10.86 -11.07
CA ILE A 144 -21.53 -10.85 -9.77
C ILE A 144 -21.38 -9.41 -9.25
N PRO A 145 -21.73 -9.14 -7.98
CA PRO A 145 -21.46 -7.87 -7.37
C PRO A 145 -19.95 -7.59 -7.30
N GLN A 146 -19.56 -6.38 -7.70
CA GLN A 146 -18.15 -5.94 -7.65
C GLN A 146 -18.03 -4.68 -6.80
N VAL A 147 -16.94 -4.56 -6.03
CA VAL A 147 -16.65 -3.41 -5.15
C VAL A 147 -15.27 -2.87 -5.46
N ALA A 148 -15.16 -1.56 -5.61
CA ALA A 148 -13.90 -0.83 -5.69
C ALA A 148 -13.48 -0.32 -4.32
N VAL A 149 -12.27 -0.65 -3.90
CA VAL A 149 -11.64 -0.14 -2.67
C VAL A 149 -10.44 0.71 -3.07
N PHE A 150 -10.49 2.00 -2.70
CA PHE A 150 -9.53 2.99 -3.18
C PHE A 150 -8.43 3.24 -2.15
N ASP A 151 -7.15 3.18 -2.57
CA ASP A 151 -6.00 3.47 -1.70
C ASP A 151 -6.01 4.91 -1.17
N THR A 152 -6.63 5.84 -1.90
CA THR A 152 -6.68 7.26 -1.57
C THR A 152 -7.86 7.66 -0.69
N SER A 153 -8.88 6.80 -0.53
CA SER A 153 -10.14 7.18 0.12
C SER A 153 -9.99 7.59 1.58
N PHE A 154 -9.16 6.87 2.36
CA PHE A 154 -8.92 7.19 3.77
C PHE A 154 -8.33 8.59 3.97
N HIS A 155 -7.55 9.08 3.00
CA HIS A 155 -6.90 10.38 3.06
C HIS A 155 -7.80 11.54 2.61
N GLN A 156 -9.03 11.28 2.15
CA GLN A 156 -9.97 12.34 1.77
C GLN A 156 -10.42 13.20 2.96
N SER A 157 -10.19 12.74 4.18
CA SER A 157 -10.46 13.51 5.40
C SER A 157 -9.39 14.56 5.75
N MET A 158 -8.29 14.64 4.99
CA MET A 158 -7.26 15.66 5.21
C MET A 158 -7.84 17.08 5.06
N PRO A 159 -7.50 18.03 5.95
CA PRO A 159 -7.91 19.41 5.83
C PRO A 159 -7.19 20.11 4.66
N GLU A 160 -7.81 21.17 4.15
CA GLU A 160 -7.34 21.90 2.96
C GLU A 160 -5.87 22.34 3.06
N HIS A 161 -5.47 22.88 4.20
CA HIS A 161 -4.09 23.33 4.42
C HIS A 161 -3.05 22.20 4.43
N ALA A 162 -3.45 20.93 4.59
CA ALA A 162 -2.56 19.78 4.53
C ALA A 162 -2.48 19.19 3.12
N TYR A 163 -3.58 19.20 2.35
CA TYR A 163 -3.56 18.63 1.02
C TYR A 163 -3.17 19.62 -0.11
N MET A 164 -3.25 20.93 0.12
CA MET A 164 -2.91 21.92 -0.91
C MET A 164 -1.40 22.07 -1.09
N TYR A 165 -0.95 22.14 -2.33
CA TYR A 165 0.39 22.60 -2.66
C TYR A 165 0.42 24.12 -2.83
N ALA A 166 1.47 24.76 -2.37
CA ALA A 166 1.66 26.21 -2.50
C ALA A 166 2.12 26.62 -3.92
N ILE A 167 1.34 26.23 -4.92
CA ILE A 167 1.47 26.59 -6.34
C ILE A 167 0.22 27.35 -6.76
N PRO A 168 0.15 27.96 -7.98
CA PRO A 168 -1.04 28.69 -8.40
C PRO A 168 -2.34 27.89 -8.21
N TYR A 169 -3.32 28.50 -7.51
CA TYR A 169 -4.56 27.85 -7.05
C TYR A 169 -5.41 27.28 -8.20
N GLU A 170 -5.29 27.86 -9.39
CA GLU A 170 -5.99 27.39 -10.59
C GLU A 170 -5.65 25.94 -10.99
N TYR A 171 -4.47 25.42 -10.67
CA TYR A 171 -4.13 24.03 -10.93
C TYR A 171 -4.95 23.07 -10.04
N TYR A 172 -5.26 23.48 -8.82
CA TYR A 172 -6.19 22.72 -7.99
C TYR A 172 -7.62 22.79 -8.54
N VAL A 173 -8.08 23.98 -8.90
CA VAL A 173 -9.47 24.14 -9.38
C VAL A 173 -9.73 23.35 -10.66
N ARG A 174 -8.81 23.47 -11.62
CA ARG A 174 -8.96 22.88 -12.95
C ARG A 174 -8.57 21.42 -13.02
N ASP A 175 -7.38 21.09 -12.48
CA ASP A 175 -6.73 19.81 -12.71
C ASP A 175 -6.66 18.95 -11.43
N LYS A 176 -7.26 19.42 -10.33
CA LYS A 176 -7.28 18.74 -9.04
C LYS A 176 -5.89 18.41 -8.49
N VAL A 177 -4.90 19.26 -8.77
CA VAL A 177 -3.54 19.10 -8.26
C VAL A 177 -3.51 19.36 -6.77
N ARG A 178 -3.47 18.29 -6.00
CA ARG A 178 -3.42 18.29 -4.54
C ARG A 178 -2.70 17.01 -4.03
N ARG A 179 -2.37 16.95 -2.75
CA ARG A 179 -1.99 15.72 -2.08
C ARG A 179 -3.19 14.79 -1.97
N TYR A 180 -3.03 13.54 -2.40
CA TYR A 180 -4.04 12.48 -2.23
C TYR A 180 -3.59 11.46 -1.19
N GLY A 181 -2.32 11.05 -1.22
CA GLY A 181 -1.81 9.97 -0.40
C GLY A 181 -2.24 8.59 -0.92
N PHE A 182 -1.55 7.56 -0.44
CA PHE A 182 -1.77 6.17 -0.86
C PHE A 182 -1.63 5.23 0.34
N HIS A 183 -1.81 3.93 0.15
CA HIS A 183 -1.84 2.92 1.21
C HIS A 183 -2.92 3.20 2.28
N GLY A 184 -3.95 3.97 1.94
CA GLY A 184 -4.98 4.38 2.90
C GLY A 184 -5.68 3.18 3.55
N THR A 185 -5.93 2.13 2.78
CA THR A 185 -6.47 0.85 3.26
C THR A 185 -5.60 0.25 4.36
N SER A 186 -4.28 0.19 4.15
CA SER A 186 -3.32 -0.30 5.14
C SER A 186 -3.25 0.62 6.36
N HIS A 187 -3.11 1.94 6.16
CA HIS A 187 -2.99 2.89 7.27
C HIS A 187 -4.18 2.84 8.22
N LYS A 188 -5.40 2.81 7.69
CA LYS A 188 -6.61 2.68 8.50
C LYS A 188 -6.61 1.37 9.29
N PHE A 189 -6.43 0.25 8.59
CA PHE A 189 -6.48 -1.07 9.18
C PHE A 189 -5.47 -1.26 10.33
N VAL A 190 -4.20 -0.91 10.10
CA VAL A 190 -3.18 -1.11 11.13
C VAL A 190 -3.33 -0.14 12.30
N ALA A 191 -3.85 1.06 12.08
CA ALA A 191 -4.13 2.01 13.16
C ALA A 191 -5.26 1.51 14.08
N GLU A 192 -6.38 1.04 13.51
CA GLU A 192 -7.49 0.45 14.27
C GLU A 192 -7.04 -0.79 15.04
N LYS A 193 -6.31 -1.69 14.37
CA LYS A 193 -5.79 -2.92 14.99
C LYS A 193 -4.80 -2.62 16.12
N SER A 194 -3.91 -1.65 15.92
CA SER A 194 -2.93 -1.23 16.94
C SER A 194 -3.59 -0.53 18.13
N ALA A 195 -4.55 0.34 17.89
CA ALA A 195 -5.30 0.99 18.96
C ALA A 195 -6.00 -0.05 19.85
N LYS A 196 -6.66 -1.04 19.23
CA LYS A 196 -7.27 -2.16 19.95
C LYS A 196 -6.23 -2.96 20.75
N LEU A 197 -5.08 -3.28 20.15
CA LEU A 197 -3.98 -4.01 20.80
C LEU A 197 -3.45 -3.28 22.04
N ALA A 198 -3.36 -1.94 21.96
CA ALA A 198 -2.86 -1.09 23.04
C ALA A 198 -3.95 -0.64 24.03
N GLY A 199 -5.22 -0.99 23.82
CA GLY A 199 -6.32 -0.52 24.64
C GLY A 199 -6.63 0.98 24.51
N LEU A 200 -6.28 1.58 23.35
CA LEU A 200 -6.59 2.97 23.04
C LEU A 200 -7.89 3.08 22.24
N ASP A 201 -8.58 4.21 22.40
CA ASP A 201 -9.73 4.55 21.54
C ASP A 201 -9.21 5.17 20.24
N PHE A 202 -9.38 4.47 19.12
CA PHE A 202 -9.00 4.93 17.79
C PHE A 202 -9.61 6.30 17.44
N ASN A 203 -10.85 6.53 17.85
CA ASN A 203 -11.57 7.77 17.56
C ASN A 203 -11.18 8.94 18.51
N ASN A 204 -10.31 8.70 19.47
CA ASN A 204 -9.84 9.72 20.42
C ASN A 204 -8.32 9.61 20.65
N SER A 205 -7.57 9.31 19.58
CA SER A 205 -6.10 9.12 19.64
C SER A 205 -5.41 9.84 18.51
N LYS A 206 -4.13 10.15 18.72
CA LYS A 206 -3.19 10.73 17.74
C LYS A 206 -2.16 9.67 17.38
N ILE A 207 -2.28 9.14 16.19
CA ILE A 207 -1.52 7.97 15.74
C ILE A 207 -0.69 8.33 14.51
N VAL A 208 0.56 7.93 14.47
CA VAL A 208 1.39 7.93 13.26
C VAL A 208 1.59 6.50 12.82
N THR A 209 1.19 6.19 11.59
CA THR A 209 1.41 4.87 10.98
C THR A 209 2.51 4.95 9.94
N CYS A 210 3.45 4.02 10.00
CA CYS A 210 4.60 3.90 9.10
C CYS A 210 4.44 2.61 8.29
N HIS A 211 3.85 2.70 7.10
CA HIS A 211 3.80 1.60 6.14
C HIS A 211 5.11 1.61 5.35
N LEU A 212 6.02 0.71 5.69
CA LEU A 212 7.39 0.67 5.17
C LEU A 212 7.63 -0.63 4.40
N GLY A 213 7.72 -0.54 3.10
CA GLY A 213 7.99 -1.63 2.18
C GLY A 213 8.86 -1.17 1.01
N ASN A 214 8.76 -1.82 -0.15
CA ASN A 214 9.39 -1.33 -1.38
C ASN A 214 8.82 0.03 -1.82
N GLY A 215 7.50 0.24 -1.67
CA GLY A 215 6.87 1.54 -1.51
C GLY A 215 6.73 1.85 -0.03
N GLY A 216 6.78 3.11 0.38
CA GLY A 216 6.65 3.49 1.78
C GLY A 216 5.89 4.80 1.96
N SER A 217 5.08 4.88 3.01
CA SER A 217 4.38 6.09 3.42
C SER A 217 4.22 6.17 4.93
N VAL A 218 4.12 7.40 5.43
CA VAL A 218 3.83 7.71 6.83
C VAL A 218 2.56 8.55 6.85
N THR A 219 1.66 8.28 7.79
CA THR A 219 0.35 8.97 7.86
C THR A 219 0.08 9.43 9.28
N ALA A 220 -0.37 10.68 9.42
CA ALA A 220 -0.90 11.25 10.65
C ALA A 220 -2.40 10.97 10.74
N ILE A 221 -2.83 10.32 11.81
CA ILE A 221 -4.23 9.98 12.07
C ILE A 221 -4.65 10.62 13.39
N CYS A 222 -5.63 11.51 13.34
CA CYS A 222 -6.16 12.18 14.51
C CYS A 222 -7.65 11.89 14.64
N ASN A 223 -8.04 11.34 15.78
CA ASN A 223 -9.44 11.00 16.08
C ASN A 223 -10.10 10.18 14.96
N GLY A 224 -9.42 9.12 14.52
CA GLY A 224 -9.91 8.19 13.51
C GLY A 224 -9.82 8.68 12.05
N LYS A 225 -9.30 9.88 11.80
CA LYS A 225 -9.22 10.51 10.47
C LYS A 225 -7.78 10.74 10.04
N SER A 226 -7.47 10.46 8.78
CA SER A 226 -6.20 10.91 8.18
C SER A 226 -6.18 12.43 8.11
N VAL A 227 -5.18 13.06 8.71
CA VAL A 227 -5.02 14.52 8.72
C VAL A 227 -3.82 15.00 7.92
N ASP A 228 -2.86 14.10 7.64
CA ASP A 228 -1.73 14.32 6.73
C ASP A 228 -1.14 12.97 6.32
N THR A 229 -0.42 12.93 5.19
CA THR A 229 0.28 11.73 4.71
C THR A 229 1.48 12.10 3.86
N SER A 230 2.51 11.27 3.84
CA SER A 230 3.78 11.58 3.19
C SER A 230 3.77 11.45 1.67
N MET A 231 2.98 10.52 1.10
CA MET A 231 2.81 10.47 -0.35
C MET A 231 1.92 11.63 -0.79
N GLY A 232 2.19 12.17 -1.97
CA GLY A 232 1.60 13.40 -2.46
C GLY A 232 0.52 13.21 -3.53
N PHE A 233 0.62 14.04 -4.56
CA PHE A 233 -0.15 13.91 -5.79
C PHE A 233 0.10 12.55 -6.47
N THR A 234 1.33 12.06 -6.38
CA THR A 234 1.75 10.72 -6.83
C THR A 234 2.42 9.95 -5.68
N PRO A 235 2.64 8.64 -5.81
CA PRO A 235 3.34 7.85 -4.79
C PRO A 235 4.87 8.07 -4.75
N VAL A 236 5.38 9.18 -5.29
CA VAL A 236 6.83 9.51 -5.32
C VAL A 236 7.26 10.29 -4.09
N GLU A 237 6.46 11.29 -3.68
CA GLU A 237 6.73 12.17 -2.53
C GLU A 237 6.78 11.35 -1.22
N GLY A 238 7.59 11.82 -0.26
CA GLY A 238 7.65 11.26 1.08
C GLY A 238 8.99 10.65 1.43
N VAL A 239 8.97 9.44 2.02
CA VAL A 239 10.17 8.74 2.47
C VAL A 239 10.97 8.17 1.28
N VAL A 240 12.24 7.86 1.52
CA VAL A 240 13.06 7.09 0.56
C VAL A 240 12.42 5.70 0.40
N MET A 241 12.35 5.19 -0.83
CA MET A 241 11.74 3.91 -1.16
C MET A 241 12.73 3.02 -1.92
N GLY A 242 12.32 1.86 -2.37
CA GLY A 242 13.19 0.94 -3.12
C GLY A 242 13.83 1.59 -4.36
N THR A 243 13.00 2.21 -5.20
CA THR A 243 13.43 2.85 -6.45
C THR A 243 12.97 4.32 -6.59
N ARG A 244 12.07 4.80 -5.71
CA ARG A 244 11.54 6.17 -5.72
C ARG A 244 12.33 7.05 -4.79
N CYS A 245 12.53 8.31 -5.20
CA CYS A 245 13.40 9.25 -4.49
C CYS A 245 12.84 9.73 -3.13
N GLY A 246 11.52 9.72 -2.93
CA GLY A 246 10.88 10.48 -1.86
C GLY A 246 10.96 11.99 -2.11
N ASP A 247 10.95 12.77 -1.03
CA ASP A 247 11.06 14.23 -1.12
C ASP A 247 12.33 14.68 -1.81
N VAL A 248 12.17 15.55 -2.80
CA VAL A 248 13.25 16.17 -3.55
C VAL A 248 12.92 17.64 -3.81
N ASP A 249 13.93 18.49 -3.88
CA ASP A 249 13.76 19.87 -4.32
C ASP A 249 13.26 19.89 -5.78
N ALA A 250 12.16 20.59 -6.04
CA ALA A 250 11.58 20.73 -7.38
C ALA A 250 12.57 21.33 -8.40
N GLY A 251 13.51 22.17 -7.95
CA GLY A 251 14.61 22.70 -8.77
C GLY A 251 15.53 21.61 -9.36
N ILE A 252 15.63 20.46 -8.70
CA ILE A 252 16.40 19.32 -9.21
C ILE A 252 15.77 18.78 -10.50
N VAL A 253 14.45 18.80 -10.64
CA VAL A 253 13.74 18.34 -11.85
C VAL A 253 14.22 19.13 -13.07
N THR A 254 14.15 20.45 -12.99
CA THR A 254 14.57 21.35 -14.09
C THR A 254 16.08 21.30 -14.32
N PHE A 255 16.89 21.13 -13.26
CA PHE A 255 18.32 20.94 -13.37
C PHE A 255 18.67 19.66 -14.14
N LEU A 256 18.04 18.54 -13.82
CA LEU A 256 18.27 17.26 -14.51
C LEU A 256 17.87 17.34 -15.99
N GLN A 257 16.73 17.97 -16.29
CA GLN A 257 16.31 18.21 -17.68
C GLN A 257 17.34 19.02 -18.46
N SER A 258 17.77 20.16 -17.92
CA SER A 258 18.71 21.05 -18.58
C SER A 258 20.14 20.48 -18.67
N LYS A 259 20.60 19.79 -17.61
CA LYS A 259 22.00 19.31 -17.53
C LYS A 259 22.25 18.04 -18.34
N TYR A 260 21.25 17.15 -18.37
CA TYR A 260 21.38 15.81 -18.97
C TYR A 260 20.45 15.59 -20.17
N ASP A 261 19.81 16.66 -20.68
CA ASP A 261 18.88 16.63 -21.81
C ASP A 261 17.77 15.56 -21.63
N LEU A 262 17.25 15.46 -20.41
CA LEU A 262 16.19 14.50 -20.11
C LEU A 262 14.82 15.07 -20.46
N ASP A 263 14.05 14.34 -21.23
CA ASP A 263 12.63 14.61 -21.44
C ASP A 263 11.81 14.28 -20.19
N VAL A 264 10.51 14.53 -20.22
CA VAL A 264 9.58 14.24 -19.13
C VAL A 264 9.64 12.78 -18.70
N LYS A 265 9.74 11.85 -19.65
CA LYS A 265 9.85 10.41 -19.37
C LYS A 265 11.19 10.08 -18.71
N GLY A 266 12.28 10.65 -19.17
CA GLY A 266 13.61 10.45 -18.58
C GLY A 266 13.68 10.91 -17.13
N VAL A 267 13.13 12.09 -16.81
CA VAL A 267 13.03 12.57 -15.43
C VAL A 267 12.13 11.69 -14.60
N ASN A 268 10.96 11.31 -15.12
CA ASN A 268 10.03 10.42 -14.40
C ASN A 268 10.69 9.06 -14.09
N ASP A 269 11.48 8.50 -15.00
CA ASP A 269 12.24 7.27 -14.77
C ASP A 269 13.32 7.45 -13.69
N VAL A 270 14.00 8.59 -13.65
CA VAL A 270 14.96 8.90 -12.57
C VAL A 270 14.25 8.90 -11.21
N LEU A 271 13.16 9.65 -11.08
CA LEU A 271 12.47 9.82 -9.79
C LEU A 271 11.78 8.55 -9.29
N ASN A 272 11.26 7.70 -10.20
CA ASN A 272 10.46 6.53 -9.86
C ASN A 272 11.20 5.20 -9.89
N LYS A 273 12.20 5.03 -10.79
CA LYS A 273 12.78 3.71 -11.08
C LYS A 273 14.27 3.61 -10.80
N LYS A 274 14.99 4.73 -10.75
CA LYS A 274 16.46 4.76 -10.66
C LYS A 274 16.97 5.44 -9.38
N SER A 275 16.09 5.83 -8.49
CA SER A 275 16.37 6.52 -7.22
C SER A 275 16.22 5.58 -6.02
N GLY A 276 15.97 6.13 -4.86
CA GLY A 276 15.73 5.39 -3.63
C GLY A 276 16.94 4.55 -3.19
N PHE A 277 16.67 3.40 -2.58
CA PHE A 277 17.73 2.48 -2.17
C PHE A 277 18.64 2.09 -3.33
N LEU A 278 18.04 1.75 -4.48
CA LEU A 278 18.79 1.39 -5.68
C LEU A 278 19.72 2.51 -6.13
N GLY A 279 19.21 3.72 -6.27
CA GLY A 279 19.96 4.86 -6.78
C GLY A 279 21.10 5.30 -5.86
N ILE A 280 20.86 5.30 -4.55
CA ILE A 280 21.87 5.70 -3.56
C ILE A 280 22.93 4.61 -3.40
N SER A 281 22.51 3.36 -3.17
CA SER A 281 23.44 2.26 -2.92
C SER A 281 24.17 1.78 -4.17
N GLY A 282 23.47 1.74 -5.31
CA GLY A 282 23.97 1.09 -6.52
C GLY A 282 23.97 -0.45 -6.45
N VAL A 283 23.28 -1.03 -5.42
CA VAL A 283 23.28 -2.48 -5.16
C VAL A 283 21.93 -3.09 -5.53
N SER A 284 20.87 -2.68 -4.85
CA SER A 284 19.53 -3.27 -4.99
C SER A 284 18.45 -2.28 -4.56
N SER A 285 17.21 -2.56 -4.92
CA SER A 285 16.03 -1.89 -4.38
C SER A 285 15.46 -2.58 -3.12
N ASP A 286 15.97 -3.76 -2.77
CA ASP A 286 15.54 -4.53 -1.61
C ASP A 286 16.32 -4.14 -0.37
N ALA A 287 15.62 -3.72 0.69
CA ALA A 287 16.25 -3.29 1.94
C ALA A 287 17.12 -4.38 2.58
N ARG A 288 16.80 -5.67 2.37
CA ARG A 288 17.57 -6.81 2.90
C ARG A 288 18.95 -6.90 2.27
N ASP A 289 19.03 -6.69 0.96
CA ASP A 289 20.29 -6.67 0.22
C ASP A 289 21.14 -5.45 0.62
N ILE A 290 20.47 -4.31 0.83
CA ILE A 290 21.12 -3.06 1.27
C ILE A 290 21.70 -3.23 2.67
N GLU A 291 20.93 -3.83 3.59
CA GLU A 291 21.40 -4.09 4.95
C GLU A 291 22.59 -5.07 4.97
N ALA A 292 22.55 -6.12 4.15
CA ALA A 292 23.65 -7.07 4.00
C ALA A 292 24.91 -6.38 3.47
N ALA A 293 24.79 -5.60 2.38
CA ALA A 293 25.93 -4.86 1.81
C ALA A 293 26.50 -3.82 2.78
N ALA A 294 25.65 -3.16 3.58
CA ALA A 294 26.09 -2.22 4.61
C ALA A 294 26.92 -2.91 5.70
N LYS A 295 26.51 -4.10 6.14
CA LYS A 295 27.26 -4.92 7.11
C LYS A 295 28.62 -5.40 6.57
N GLU A 296 28.72 -5.57 5.25
CA GLU A 296 29.97 -5.89 4.55
C GLU A 296 30.86 -4.66 4.32
N GLY A 297 30.46 -3.49 4.80
CA GLY A 297 31.25 -2.26 4.73
C GLY A 297 30.94 -1.37 3.50
N ASN A 298 29.88 -1.63 2.75
CA ASN A 298 29.48 -0.76 1.66
C ASN A 298 28.92 0.55 2.19
N HIS A 299 29.69 1.63 2.09
CA HIS A 299 29.34 2.96 2.57
C HIS A 299 28.05 3.50 1.95
N ARG A 300 27.81 3.32 0.65
CA ARG A 300 26.59 3.82 -0.01
C ARG A 300 25.34 3.06 0.43
N ALA A 301 25.45 1.77 0.70
CA ALA A 301 24.37 0.98 1.26
C ALA A 301 24.03 1.42 2.69
N ALA A 302 25.05 1.64 3.53
CA ALA A 302 24.86 2.19 4.88
C ALA A 302 24.18 3.57 4.84
N LEU A 303 24.64 4.47 3.95
CA LEU A 303 24.07 5.80 3.74
C LEU A 303 22.60 5.72 3.29
N ALA A 304 22.25 4.80 2.40
CA ALA A 304 20.87 4.61 1.94
C ALA A 304 19.92 4.25 3.09
N MET A 305 20.34 3.33 3.97
CA MET A 305 19.57 2.96 5.17
C MET A 305 19.47 4.11 6.18
N GLU A 306 20.55 4.87 6.38
CA GLU A 306 20.54 6.02 7.27
C GLU A 306 19.59 7.12 6.76
N MET A 307 19.64 7.45 5.47
CA MET A 307 18.72 8.41 4.84
C MET A 307 17.26 7.98 5.00
N PHE A 308 16.96 6.70 4.82
CA PHE A 308 15.63 6.16 5.00
C PHE A 308 15.13 6.35 6.45
N ARG A 309 15.90 5.87 7.43
CA ARG A 309 15.56 5.97 8.86
C ARG A 309 15.40 7.42 9.29
N TYR A 310 16.29 8.30 8.83
CA TYR A 310 16.23 9.73 9.09
C TYR A 310 14.93 10.37 8.54
N ARG A 311 14.51 10.01 7.32
CA ARG A 311 13.26 10.52 6.73
C ARG A 311 12.04 10.04 7.48
N VAL A 312 11.99 8.77 7.89
CA VAL A 312 10.89 8.25 8.71
C VAL A 312 10.79 9.01 10.04
N ARG A 313 11.92 9.25 10.74
CA ARG A 313 11.95 10.06 11.98
C ARG A 313 11.42 11.47 11.76
N LYS A 314 11.83 12.12 10.66
CA LYS A 314 11.33 13.47 10.33
C LYS A 314 9.81 13.51 10.16
N PHE A 315 9.22 12.53 9.47
CA PHE A 315 7.78 12.48 9.31
C PHE A 315 7.06 12.20 10.63
N ILE A 316 7.55 11.32 11.48
CA ILE A 316 6.98 11.10 12.82
C ILE A 316 6.98 12.40 13.61
N GLY A 317 8.11 13.11 13.64
CA GLY A 317 8.22 14.39 14.36
C GLY A 317 7.32 15.49 13.77
N ALA A 318 7.27 15.62 12.45
CA ALA A 318 6.42 16.58 11.76
C ALA A 318 4.92 16.31 12.03
N TYR A 319 4.51 15.06 12.04
CA TYR A 319 3.13 14.66 12.26
C TYR A 319 2.72 14.74 13.73
N ALA A 320 3.65 14.48 14.66
CA ALA A 320 3.42 14.79 16.07
C ALA A 320 3.17 16.29 16.30
N ALA A 321 3.91 17.15 15.59
CA ALA A 321 3.69 18.61 15.63
C ALA A 321 2.36 19.00 14.96
N ALA A 322 2.03 18.46 13.78
CA ALA A 322 0.79 18.74 13.05
C ALA A 322 -0.46 18.36 13.87
N MET A 323 -0.40 17.27 14.63
CA MET A 323 -1.48 16.83 15.52
C MET A 323 -1.44 17.47 16.90
N ASN A 324 -0.41 18.27 17.23
CA ASN A 324 -0.16 18.80 18.58
C ASN A 324 -0.15 17.69 19.64
N GLY A 325 0.65 16.66 19.42
CA GLY A 325 0.83 15.51 20.31
C GLY A 325 0.88 14.19 19.56
N LEU A 326 1.18 13.12 20.31
CA LEU A 326 1.30 11.77 19.79
C LEU A 326 0.99 10.78 20.91
N ASP A 327 0.13 9.79 20.61
CA ASP A 327 -0.21 8.70 21.53
C ASP A 327 0.41 7.37 21.07
N MET A 328 0.56 7.19 19.76
CA MET A 328 1.04 5.93 19.20
C MET A 328 1.82 6.09 17.90
N VAL A 329 2.82 5.21 17.70
CA VAL A 329 3.48 4.95 16.40
C VAL A 329 3.26 3.49 16.02
N VAL A 330 2.90 3.24 14.76
CA VAL A 330 2.65 1.89 14.23
C VAL A 330 3.61 1.61 13.09
N PHE A 331 4.33 0.50 13.16
CA PHE A 331 5.17 -0.01 12.07
C PHE A 331 4.47 -1.16 11.36
N THR A 332 4.43 -1.11 10.03
CA THR A 332 3.84 -2.13 9.17
C THR A 332 4.51 -2.15 7.79
N GLY A 333 4.08 -3.06 6.93
CA GLY A 333 4.72 -3.31 5.64
C GLY A 333 6.01 -4.12 5.78
N GLY A 334 6.54 -4.61 4.67
CA GLY A 334 7.62 -5.60 4.68
C GLY A 334 8.85 -5.21 5.51
N ILE A 335 9.26 -3.94 5.48
CA ILE A 335 10.36 -3.41 6.33
C ILE A 335 9.85 -3.18 7.75
N GLY A 336 8.72 -2.48 7.92
CA GLY A 336 8.19 -2.14 9.23
C GLY A 336 7.90 -3.35 10.11
N GLU A 337 7.38 -4.44 9.52
CA GLU A 337 7.05 -5.69 10.21
C GLU A 337 8.28 -6.54 10.55
N ASN A 338 9.32 -6.51 9.72
CA ASN A 338 10.39 -7.50 9.77
C ASN A 338 11.76 -6.95 10.13
N ASP A 339 11.99 -5.63 10.00
CA ASP A 339 13.29 -5.02 10.28
C ASP A 339 13.34 -4.42 11.69
N MET A 340 13.88 -5.19 12.62
CA MET A 340 14.06 -4.78 14.02
C MET A 340 14.98 -3.57 14.15
N SER A 341 16.01 -3.48 13.29
CA SER A 341 17.03 -2.41 13.38
C SER A 341 16.46 -1.06 12.95
N VAL A 342 15.58 -1.05 11.95
CA VAL A 342 14.86 0.15 11.51
C VAL A 342 13.94 0.65 12.62
N ARG A 343 13.14 -0.24 13.24
CA ARG A 343 12.25 0.15 14.33
C ARG A 343 13.00 0.71 15.53
N GLU A 344 14.10 0.04 15.94
CA GLU A 344 14.95 0.46 17.05
C GLU A 344 15.57 1.85 16.80
N ASP A 345 16.22 2.05 15.66
CA ASP A 345 16.85 3.32 15.30
C ASP A 345 15.85 4.47 15.22
N VAL A 346 14.72 4.23 14.56
CA VAL A 346 13.66 5.24 14.42
C VAL A 346 13.08 5.61 15.79
N CYS A 347 12.75 4.64 16.63
CA CYS A 347 12.15 4.89 17.95
C CYS A 347 13.14 5.56 18.92
N THR A 348 14.40 5.11 18.93
CA THR A 348 15.45 5.70 19.76
C THR A 348 15.69 7.16 19.38
N GLY A 349 15.73 7.46 18.07
CA GLY A 349 15.85 8.82 17.54
C GLY A 349 14.62 9.71 17.80
N CYS A 350 13.50 9.14 18.21
CA CYS A 350 12.25 9.83 18.58
C CYS A 350 11.94 9.76 20.09
N SER A 351 12.88 9.36 20.93
CA SER A 351 12.68 9.20 22.39
C SER A 351 12.18 10.47 23.09
N PHE A 352 12.53 11.65 22.57
CA PHE A 352 12.06 12.96 23.07
C PHE A 352 10.54 13.14 23.00
N LEU A 353 9.84 12.35 22.17
CA LEU A 353 8.37 12.33 22.10
C LEU A 353 7.74 11.56 23.26
N GLY A 354 8.54 10.87 24.07
CA GLY A 354 8.07 10.06 25.20
C GLY A 354 7.95 8.57 24.86
N ILE A 355 8.68 8.10 23.87
CA ILE A 355 8.81 6.68 23.54
C ILE A 355 9.84 6.04 24.49
N ASP A 356 9.42 5.10 25.33
CA ASP A 356 10.30 4.22 26.09
C ASP A 356 10.38 2.86 25.41
N PHE A 357 11.34 2.76 24.47
CA PHE A 357 11.47 1.63 23.58
C PHE A 357 11.95 0.38 24.32
N ASP A 358 11.35 -0.78 24.00
CA ASP A 358 11.72 -2.09 24.55
C ASP A 358 12.44 -2.94 23.49
N VAL A 359 13.77 -3.03 23.63
CA VAL A 359 14.64 -3.76 22.70
C VAL A 359 14.30 -5.25 22.68
N GLU A 360 13.94 -5.84 23.82
CA GLU A 360 13.61 -7.28 23.89
C GLU A 360 12.23 -7.56 23.26
N ALA A 361 11.23 -6.72 23.53
CA ALA A 361 9.92 -6.83 22.90
C ALA A 361 9.98 -6.62 21.38
N ASN A 362 10.96 -5.82 20.91
CA ASN A 362 11.17 -5.58 19.46
C ASN A 362 11.74 -6.79 18.69
N LYS A 363 12.23 -7.82 19.36
CA LYS A 363 12.79 -9.02 18.70
C LYS A 363 11.73 -9.93 18.10
N VAL A 364 10.93 -9.37 17.19
CA VAL A 364 9.83 -10.06 16.50
C VAL A 364 9.82 -9.71 15.00
N ARG A 365 9.27 -10.61 14.20
CA ARG A 365 9.08 -10.44 12.76
C ARG A 365 7.71 -10.96 12.37
N GLY A 366 6.95 -10.13 11.64
CA GLY A 366 5.61 -10.50 11.16
C GLY A 366 4.61 -10.84 12.28
N GLU A 367 4.76 -10.21 13.45
CA GLU A 367 3.89 -10.40 14.60
C GLU A 367 3.29 -9.08 15.05
N ASP A 368 2.04 -9.13 15.53
CA ASP A 368 1.39 -8.01 16.17
C ASP A 368 1.88 -7.89 17.61
N ARG A 369 2.59 -6.81 17.93
CA ARG A 369 3.20 -6.64 19.25
C ARG A 369 3.38 -5.17 19.63
N ILE A 370 3.19 -4.87 20.92
CA ILE A 370 3.65 -3.62 21.55
C ILE A 370 5.16 -3.76 21.79
N ILE A 371 5.94 -2.79 21.33
CA ILE A 371 7.42 -2.75 21.42
C ILE A 371 7.93 -1.57 22.24
N THR A 372 7.14 -1.11 23.20
CA THR A 372 7.51 -0.16 24.23
C THR A 372 7.32 -0.77 25.61
N LYS A 373 8.06 -0.26 26.60
CA LYS A 373 7.90 -0.68 27.99
C LYS A 373 6.55 -0.24 28.55
N PRO A 374 6.02 -0.97 29.56
CA PRO A 374 4.82 -0.56 30.28
C PRO A 374 4.99 0.87 30.83
N GLY A 375 3.99 1.72 30.60
CA GLY A 375 4.01 3.12 31.07
C GLY A 375 4.68 4.10 30.10
N SER A 376 5.13 3.67 28.92
CA SER A 376 5.57 4.57 27.86
C SER A 376 4.47 5.58 27.53
N LYS A 377 4.82 6.86 27.46
CA LYS A 377 3.86 7.92 27.12
C LYS A 377 3.33 7.77 25.69
N VAL A 378 4.19 7.42 24.76
CA VAL A 378 3.83 7.08 23.38
C VAL A 378 4.04 5.58 23.22
N VAL A 379 2.99 4.87 22.86
CA VAL A 379 3.04 3.43 22.60
C VAL A 379 3.57 3.20 21.18
N VAL A 380 4.43 2.22 21.01
CA VAL A 380 4.86 1.78 19.69
C VAL A 380 4.45 0.33 19.47
N THR A 381 3.91 0.06 18.28
CA THR A 381 3.52 -1.29 17.88
C THR A 381 4.15 -1.68 16.54
N THR A 382 4.38 -2.96 16.35
CA THR A 382 4.49 -3.58 15.03
C THR A 382 3.23 -4.38 14.77
N VAL A 383 2.64 -4.24 13.58
CA VAL A 383 1.38 -4.88 13.20
C VAL A 383 1.43 -5.29 11.73
N THR A 384 1.04 -6.52 11.47
CA THR A 384 0.95 -7.03 10.11
C THR A 384 -0.24 -6.43 9.37
N THR A 385 0.02 -5.85 8.19
CA THR A 385 -1.04 -5.39 7.30
C THR A 385 -1.64 -6.55 6.50
N ASN A 386 -2.90 -6.43 6.14
CA ASN A 386 -3.60 -7.37 5.27
C ASN A 386 -4.61 -6.60 4.41
N GLU A 387 -4.10 -6.00 3.34
CA GLU A 387 -4.93 -5.16 2.45
C GLU A 387 -6.02 -5.97 1.75
N GLU A 388 -5.73 -7.22 1.38
CA GLU A 388 -6.70 -8.10 0.73
C GLU A 388 -7.85 -8.44 1.68
N LEU A 389 -7.58 -8.64 2.97
CA LEU A 389 -8.62 -8.81 3.97
C LEU A 389 -9.53 -7.59 4.09
N VAL A 390 -8.94 -6.39 4.11
CA VAL A 390 -9.73 -5.15 4.16
C VAL A 390 -10.61 -5.00 2.93
N ILE A 391 -10.10 -5.33 1.74
CA ILE A 391 -10.89 -5.33 0.51
C ILE A 391 -12.04 -6.33 0.63
N ALA A 392 -11.82 -7.52 1.18
CA ALA A 392 -12.88 -8.51 1.40
C ALA A 392 -13.92 -8.03 2.42
N GLN A 393 -13.50 -7.40 3.53
CA GLN A 393 -14.38 -6.82 4.54
C GLN A 393 -15.29 -5.73 3.96
N GLU A 394 -14.70 -4.79 3.20
CA GLU A 394 -15.45 -3.73 2.51
C GLU A 394 -16.41 -4.30 1.46
N THR A 395 -15.96 -5.32 0.73
CA THR A 395 -16.80 -6.02 -0.25
C THR A 395 -17.98 -6.68 0.44
N MET A 396 -17.76 -7.41 1.53
CA MET A 396 -18.84 -8.01 2.30
C MET A 396 -19.80 -6.96 2.86
N ARG A 397 -19.29 -5.90 3.49
CA ARG A 397 -20.09 -4.80 4.05
C ARG A 397 -21.03 -4.16 3.03
N LEU A 398 -20.55 -3.94 1.81
CA LEU A 398 -21.32 -3.25 0.76
C LEU A 398 -22.25 -4.17 -0.05
N THR A 399 -22.03 -5.50 -0.01
CA THR A 399 -22.82 -6.47 -0.78
C THR A 399 -23.75 -7.34 0.08
N THR A 400 -23.59 -7.32 1.41
CA THR A 400 -24.53 -7.94 2.34
C THR A 400 -25.61 -6.92 2.70
N LYS A 401 -26.84 -7.17 2.29
CA LYS A 401 -28.02 -6.36 2.64
C LYS A 401 -28.74 -6.98 3.83
#